data_eb5185fe563fd7be408d478c878704bd
#
_entry.id   eb5185fe563fd7be408d478c878704bd
#
_cell.length_a   1.000
_cell.length_b   1.000
_cell.length_c   1.000
_cell.angle_alpha   90.00
_cell.angle_beta   90.00
_cell.angle_gamma   90.00
#
_symmetry.space_group_name_H-M   'P 1'
#
loop_
_entity.id
_entity.type
_entity.pdbx_description
1 polymer ?
#
loop_
_entity_poly.entity_id
_entity_poly.type
_entity_poly.pdbx_seq_one_letter_code
_entity_poly.pdbx_strand_id
1 'polypeptide(L)'
;RMLSLNSSPLNYLPKDYFDMIIIDEAHHSTANTWVETINHFDKAKVVKLTGTPIRTDGVELAGELVYKYKLSQAMAKGYVKSLRNIEYVPEQLLLTIDKDETKQYTVEELLALGLRDEDWIRRSVAYSRECSESVVTESLKLLENKRRDGSKVPHKIIAVACSIDHAEQIKQLYVEKGYRAEVIHSRQTPEVQNEIKQDIENHRLDVIIHVAMLGEGYDHPYLSVAAIFRPFRNELPYEQFIGRVLRV
;
A
#
# COMPACT_ATOMS: atom_id res chain seq x y z
N ARG A 1 2.45 17.69 -10.57
CA ARG A 1 1.97 18.61 -9.52
C ARG A 1 0.76 19.31 -10.06
N MET A 2 -0.39 19.08 -9.44
CA MET A 2 -1.59 19.80 -9.79
C MET A 2 -1.48 21.24 -9.32
N LEU A 3 -1.71 22.16 -10.24
CA LEU A 3 -1.81 23.57 -9.91
C LEU A 3 -3.28 23.86 -9.61
N SER A 4 -3.60 24.30 -8.41
CA SER A 4 -4.97 24.73 -8.09
C SER A 4 -5.25 26.06 -8.81
N LEU A 5 -6.50 26.24 -9.27
CA LEU A 5 -6.91 27.51 -9.89
C LEU A 5 -6.59 28.71 -9.00
N ASN A 6 -6.75 28.59 -7.68
CA ASN A 6 -6.57 29.69 -6.72
C ASN A 6 -5.12 30.11 -6.48
N SER A 7 -4.12 29.32 -6.88
CA SER A 7 -2.70 29.57 -6.64
C SER A 7 -1.83 29.49 -7.90
N SER A 8 -2.43 29.44 -9.08
CA SER A 8 -1.79 29.08 -10.34
C SER A 8 -2.00 30.16 -11.41
N PRO A 9 -1.05 30.33 -12.34
CA PRO A 9 -1.23 31.09 -13.57
C PRO A 9 -2.44 30.63 -14.41
N LEU A 10 -2.99 29.45 -14.16
CA LEU A 10 -4.16 28.91 -14.88
C LEU A 10 -5.39 29.82 -14.79
N ASN A 11 -5.53 30.61 -13.71
CA ASN A 11 -6.65 31.55 -13.55
C ASN A 11 -6.68 32.66 -14.61
N TYR A 12 -5.54 32.94 -15.22
CA TYR A 12 -5.40 34.00 -16.25
C TYR A 12 -5.58 33.47 -17.66
N LEU A 13 -5.73 32.14 -17.83
CA LEU A 13 -5.94 31.54 -19.13
C LEU A 13 -7.42 31.61 -19.54
N PRO A 14 -7.73 31.84 -20.84
CA PRO A 14 -9.09 31.74 -21.35
C PRO A 14 -9.70 30.35 -21.10
N LYS A 15 -11.01 30.29 -20.95
CA LYS A 15 -11.75 29.04 -20.71
C LYS A 15 -11.59 28.02 -21.83
N ASP A 16 -11.31 28.46 -23.02
CA ASP A 16 -11.10 27.67 -24.24
C ASP A 16 -9.61 27.48 -24.59
N TYR A 17 -8.73 27.73 -23.64
CA TYR A 17 -7.28 27.63 -23.87
C TYR A 17 -6.82 26.19 -24.14
N PHE A 18 -7.45 25.20 -23.48
CA PHE A 18 -7.12 23.79 -23.66
C PHE A 18 -8.21 23.07 -24.46
N ASP A 19 -7.81 22.31 -25.48
CA ASP A 19 -8.70 21.40 -26.20
C ASP A 19 -8.94 20.09 -25.44
N MET A 20 -7.94 19.67 -24.64
CA MET A 20 -7.99 18.44 -23.87
C MET A 20 -7.28 18.58 -22.52
N ILE A 21 -7.84 17.97 -21.50
CA ILE A 21 -7.27 17.81 -20.16
C ILE A 21 -7.12 16.32 -19.89
N ILE A 22 -5.90 15.87 -19.56
CA ILE A 22 -5.63 14.50 -19.14
C ILE A 22 -5.38 14.50 -17.64
N ILE A 23 -6.15 13.71 -16.89
CA ILE A 23 -6.05 13.60 -15.44
C ILE A 23 -5.51 12.21 -15.13
N ASP A 24 -4.28 12.15 -14.64
CA ASP A 24 -3.69 10.92 -14.09
C ASP A 24 -4.11 10.73 -12.64
N GLU A 25 -4.16 9.46 -12.18
CA GLU A 25 -4.67 9.07 -10.85
C GLU A 25 -6.04 9.71 -10.54
N ALA A 26 -6.95 9.60 -11.50
CA ALA A 26 -8.22 10.33 -11.50
C ALA A 26 -9.17 9.97 -10.36
N HIS A 27 -8.92 8.91 -9.59
CA HIS A 27 -9.67 8.60 -8.37
C HIS A 27 -9.56 9.73 -7.31
N HIS A 28 -8.57 10.63 -7.42
CA HIS A 28 -8.48 11.87 -6.64
C HIS A 28 -9.23 13.06 -7.25
N SER A 29 -9.74 12.96 -8.48
CA SER A 29 -10.28 14.08 -9.25
C SER A 29 -11.57 14.72 -8.70
N THR A 30 -12.08 14.23 -7.60
CA THR A 30 -13.28 14.77 -6.93
C THR A 30 -12.95 15.77 -5.83
N ALA A 31 -11.69 16.03 -5.52
CA ALA A 31 -11.33 17.16 -4.68
C ALA A 31 -11.81 18.47 -5.35
N ASN A 32 -12.35 19.40 -4.59
CA ASN A 32 -12.94 20.64 -5.07
C ASN A 32 -12.05 21.38 -6.09
N THR A 33 -10.73 21.38 -5.85
CA THR A 33 -9.75 22.02 -6.74
C THR A 33 -9.71 21.40 -8.15
N TRP A 34 -9.94 20.09 -8.30
CA TRP A 34 -10.00 19.42 -9.60
C TRP A 34 -11.30 19.76 -10.33
N VAL A 35 -12.41 19.72 -9.59
CA VAL A 35 -13.73 20.05 -10.13
C VAL A 35 -13.76 21.49 -10.61
N GLU A 36 -13.22 22.43 -9.83
CA GLU A 36 -13.11 23.84 -10.21
C GLU A 36 -12.27 24.02 -11.49
N THR A 37 -11.14 23.31 -11.59
CA THR A 37 -10.26 23.40 -12.77
C THR A 37 -10.95 22.84 -14.02
N ILE A 38 -11.61 21.71 -13.91
CA ILE A 38 -12.37 21.10 -15.03
C ILE A 38 -13.50 22.04 -15.47
N ASN A 39 -14.26 22.59 -14.52
CA ASN A 39 -15.37 23.50 -14.80
C ASN A 39 -14.90 24.85 -15.40
N HIS A 40 -13.69 25.31 -15.04
CA HIS A 40 -13.14 26.52 -15.64
C HIS A 40 -12.88 26.33 -17.15
N PHE A 41 -12.30 25.19 -17.53
CA PHE A 41 -12.02 24.86 -18.94
C PHE A 41 -13.13 23.99 -19.54
N ASP A 42 -14.37 24.50 -19.52
CA ASP A 42 -15.60 23.77 -19.86
C ASP A 42 -15.69 23.33 -21.34
N LYS A 43 -14.81 23.85 -22.21
CA LYS A 43 -14.69 23.45 -23.61
C LYS A 43 -13.73 22.29 -23.84
N ALA A 44 -12.87 21.99 -22.87
CA ALA A 44 -11.88 20.94 -22.99
C ALA A 44 -12.52 19.54 -22.88
N LYS A 45 -12.07 18.61 -23.71
CA LYS A 45 -12.37 17.18 -23.53
C LYS A 45 -11.56 16.65 -22.35
N VAL A 46 -12.21 15.95 -21.42
CA VAL A 46 -11.54 15.43 -20.22
C VAL A 46 -11.33 13.93 -20.36
N VAL A 47 -10.05 13.50 -20.31
CA VAL A 47 -9.67 12.09 -20.26
C VAL A 47 -9.14 11.78 -18.86
N LYS A 48 -9.73 10.79 -18.20
CA LYS A 48 -9.37 10.34 -16.87
C LYS A 48 -8.64 9.00 -16.95
N LEU A 49 -7.43 8.93 -16.38
CA LEU A 49 -6.63 7.72 -16.27
C LEU A 49 -6.59 7.30 -14.82
N THR A 50 -6.80 6.02 -14.53
CA THR A 50 -6.68 5.46 -13.19
C THR A 50 -6.48 3.96 -13.23
N GLY A 51 -5.66 3.42 -12.35
CA GLY A 51 -5.56 1.98 -12.09
C GLY A 51 -6.75 1.45 -11.29
N THR A 52 -7.46 2.33 -10.56
CA THR A 52 -8.52 1.98 -9.62
C THR A 52 -9.75 2.88 -9.85
N PRO A 53 -10.71 2.45 -10.70
CA PRO A 53 -11.85 3.28 -11.07
C PRO A 53 -12.90 3.46 -9.94
N ILE A 54 -12.86 2.61 -8.91
CA ILE A 54 -13.73 2.71 -7.73
C ILE A 54 -12.95 3.46 -6.63
N ARG A 55 -13.59 4.47 -6.07
CA ARG A 55 -13.01 5.28 -4.99
C ARG A 55 -13.11 4.58 -3.64
N THR A 56 -12.37 5.09 -2.65
CA THR A 56 -12.42 4.60 -1.25
C THR A 56 -13.79 4.72 -0.59
N ASP A 57 -14.66 5.61 -1.08
CA ASP A 57 -16.06 5.76 -0.66
C ASP A 57 -17.04 4.88 -1.45
N GLY A 58 -16.54 4.01 -2.35
CA GLY A 58 -17.35 3.11 -3.16
C GLY A 58 -18.03 3.77 -4.37
N VAL A 59 -17.75 5.06 -4.62
CA VAL A 59 -18.34 5.78 -5.75
C VAL A 59 -17.48 5.59 -7.00
N GLU A 60 -18.12 5.23 -8.12
CA GLU A 60 -17.45 5.16 -9.42
C GLU A 60 -17.07 6.56 -9.93
N LEU A 61 -15.97 6.63 -10.67
CA LEU A 61 -15.58 7.85 -11.36
C LEU A 61 -16.63 8.25 -12.40
N ALA A 62 -17.12 9.48 -12.32
CA ALA A 62 -18.04 10.03 -13.32
C ALA A 62 -17.36 10.09 -14.71
N GLY A 63 -18.11 9.71 -15.73
CA GLY A 63 -17.69 9.69 -17.13
C GLY A 63 -18.00 8.38 -17.82
N GLU A 64 -17.70 8.30 -19.11
CA GLU A 64 -17.85 7.09 -19.90
C GLU A 64 -16.56 6.26 -19.83
N LEU A 65 -16.67 4.95 -19.55
CA LEU A 65 -15.53 4.04 -19.59
C LEU A 65 -15.18 3.72 -21.05
N VAL A 66 -14.18 4.39 -21.58
CA VAL A 66 -13.74 4.24 -22.98
C VAL A 66 -12.85 3.02 -23.18
N TYR A 67 -12.02 2.70 -22.19
CA TYR A 67 -11.07 1.59 -22.29
C TYR A 67 -10.71 1.03 -20.92
N LYS A 68 -10.62 -0.31 -20.82
CA LYS A 68 -10.15 -1.03 -19.63
C LYS A 68 -9.10 -2.07 -20.01
N TYR A 69 -7.89 -1.91 -19.47
CA TYR A 69 -6.81 -2.90 -19.59
C TYR A 69 -6.70 -3.70 -18.29
N LYS A 70 -7.05 -4.98 -18.34
CA LYS A 70 -7.08 -5.83 -17.14
C LYS A 70 -5.68 -6.18 -16.67
N LEU A 71 -5.46 -6.23 -15.35
CA LEU A 71 -4.20 -6.64 -14.73
C LEU A 71 -3.77 -8.03 -15.20
N SER A 72 -4.71 -8.97 -15.36
CA SER A 72 -4.44 -10.31 -15.90
C SER A 72 -3.86 -10.28 -17.33
N GLN A 73 -4.30 -9.35 -18.16
CA GLN A 73 -3.76 -9.17 -19.51
C GLN A 73 -2.34 -8.58 -19.46
N ALA A 74 -2.09 -7.66 -18.54
CA ALA A 74 -0.76 -7.09 -18.33
C ALA A 74 0.24 -8.14 -17.84
N MET A 75 -0.19 -9.02 -16.90
CA MET A 75 0.60 -10.16 -16.44
C MET A 75 0.90 -11.15 -17.57
N ALA A 76 -0.12 -11.52 -18.36
CA ALA A 76 0.03 -12.46 -19.47
C ALA A 76 0.99 -11.94 -20.56
N LYS A 77 1.07 -10.62 -20.74
CA LYS A 77 1.99 -9.98 -21.71
C LYS A 77 3.37 -9.63 -21.10
N GLY A 78 3.59 -9.88 -19.81
CA GLY A 78 4.84 -9.57 -19.13
C GLY A 78 5.07 -8.07 -18.89
N TYR A 79 4.05 -7.23 -19.00
CA TYR A 79 4.15 -5.80 -18.69
C TYR A 79 4.26 -5.52 -17.21
N VAL A 80 3.79 -6.45 -16.39
CA VAL A 80 3.94 -6.48 -14.94
C VAL A 80 4.32 -7.89 -14.49
N LYS A 81 4.92 -8.01 -13.30
CA LYS A 81 5.26 -9.30 -12.70
C LYS A 81 3.99 -10.11 -12.42
N SER A 82 4.11 -11.43 -12.42
CA SER A 82 3.06 -12.33 -11.94
C SER A 82 2.96 -12.23 -10.41
N LEU A 83 1.73 -12.34 -9.89
CA LEU A 83 1.43 -12.34 -8.46
C LEU A 83 1.17 -13.76 -7.98
N ARG A 84 1.81 -14.14 -6.87
CA ARG A 84 1.46 -15.32 -6.08
C ARG A 84 1.03 -14.85 -4.69
N ASN A 85 -0.22 -15.11 -4.33
CA ASN A 85 -0.72 -14.86 -2.99
C ASN A 85 -0.42 -16.05 -2.08
N ILE A 86 0.08 -15.79 -0.87
CA ILE A 86 0.25 -16.77 0.21
C ILE A 86 -0.45 -16.19 1.42
N GLU A 87 -1.46 -16.89 1.88
CA GLU A 87 -2.22 -16.52 3.07
C GLU A 87 -1.76 -17.38 4.24
N TYR A 88 -1.45 -16.73 5.35
CA TYR A 88 -1.17 -17.39 6.61
C TYR A 88 -2.44 -17.38 7.47
N VAL A 89 -2.96 -18.56 7.75
CA VAL A 89 -4.08 -18.75 8.68
C VAL A 89 -3.52 -19.51 9.89
N PRO A 90 -3.51 -18.91 11.10
CA PRO A 90 -3.07 -19.62 12.29
C PRO A 90 -4.02 -20.77 12.61
N GLU A 91 -3.48 -21.91 13.04
CA GLU A 91 -4.27 -23.08 13.42
C GLU A 91 -5.18 -22.80 14.62
N GLN A 92 -4.69 -21.99 15.56
CA GLN A 92 -5.44 -21.53 16.72
C GLN A 92 -5.07 -20.09 17.04
N LEU A 93 -6.08 -19.28 17.36
CA LEU A 93 -5.91 -17.90 17.78
C LEU A 93 -6.53 -17.72 19.17
N LEU A 94 -5.68 -17.49 20.17
CA LEU A 94 -6.07 -17.16 21.52
C LEU A 94 -5.80 -15.69 21.80
N LEU A 95 -6.80 -14.96 22.30
CA LEU A 95 -6.74 -13.54 22.58
C LEU A 95 -6.95 -13.28 24.08
N THR A 96 -6.26 -12.29 24.60
CA THR A 96 -6.44 -11.81 25.97
C THR A 96 -7.14 -10.44 25.96
N ILE A 97 -7.97 -10.16 26.97
CA ILE A 97 -8.62 -8.86 27.15
C ILE A 97 -7.86 -8.07 28.21
N ASP A 98 -7.61 -6.79 27.92
CA ASP A 98 -7.01 -5.82 28.85
C ASP A 98 -5.67 -6.28 29.47
N LYS A 99 -4.90 -7.09 28.70
CA LYS A 99 -3.60 -7.69 29.10
C LYS A 99 -3.70 -8.69 30.27
N ASP A 100 -4.89 -9.21 30.54
CA ASP A 100 -5.06 -10.30 31.52
C ASP A 100 -4.69 -11.63 30.88
N GLU A 101 -3.42 -12.02 31.01
CA GLU A 101 -2.90 -13.28 30.49
C GLU A 101 -3.46 -14.54 31.17
N THR A 102 -4.18 -14.37 32.28
CA THR A 102 -4.79 -15.50 33.01
C THR A 102 -6.06 -16.02 32.31
N LYS A 103 -6.62 -15.22 31.40
CA LYS A 103 -7.83 -15.58 30.65
C LYS A 103 -7.57 -15.45 29.16
N GLN A 104 -7.67 -16.57 28.48
CA GLN A 104 -7.55 -16.67 27.04
C GLN A 104 -8.89 -17.03 26.42
N TYR A 105 -9.22 -16.41 25.32
CA TYR A 105 -10.47 -16.59 24.59
C TYR A 105 -10.20 -16.91 23.14
N THR A 106 -10.99 -17.79 22.55
CA THR A 106 -11.06 -17.93 21.10
C THR A 106 -11.84 -16.77 20.49
N VAL A 107 -11.71 -16.61 19.16
CA VAL A 107 -12.47 -15.58 18.43
C VAL A 107 -13.98 -15.78 18.60
N GLU A 108 -14.44 -17.06 18.52
CA GLU A 108 -15.83 -17.43 18.67
C GLU A 108 -16.37 -17.08 20.06
N GLU A 109 -15.59 -17.34 21.10
CA GLU A 109 -15.98 -17.02 22.49
C GLU A 109 -16.10 -15.49 22.68
N LEU A 110 -15.16 -14.71 22.14
CA LEU A 110 -15.21 -13.25 22.25
C LEU A 110 -16.43 -12.66 21.55
N LEU A 111 -16.79 -13.18 20.39
CA LEU A 111 -17.96 -12.74 19.63
C LEU A 111 -19.25 -13.20 20.32
N ALA A 112 -19.34 -14.46 20.76
CA ALA A 112 -20.50 -15.02 21.42
C ALA A 112 -20.83 -14.33 22.75
N LEU A 113 -19.81 -13.93 23.50
CA LEU A 113 -19.97 -13.20 24.77
C LEU A 113 -20.18 -11.69 24.58
N GLY A 114 -20.08 -11.17 23.34
CA GLY A 114 -20.21 -9.74 23.04
C GLY A 114 -19.13 -8.88 23.71
N LEU A 115 -17.98 -9.48 24.09
CA LEU A 115 -16.92 -8.79 24.81
C LEU A 115 -16.13 -7.83 23.94
N ARG A 116 -15.98 -8.15 22.65
CA ARG A 116 -15.28 -7.32 21.67
C ARG A 116 -15.92 -7.47 20.28
N ASP A 117 -15.78 -6.44 19.45
CA ASP A 117 -16.22 -6.43 18.06
C ASP A 117 -15.16 -7.02 17.11
N GLU A 118 -15.57 -7.31 15.88
CA GLU A 118 -14.67 -7.84 14.85
C GLU A 118 -13.47 -6.91 14.56
N ASP A 119 -13.67 -5.59 14.64
CA ASP A 119 -12.60 -4.62 14.38
C ASP A 119 -11.52 -4.65 15.48
N TRP A 120 -11.92 -4.88 16.72
CA TRP A 120 -10.99 -5.07 17.82
C TRP A 120 -10.20 -6.39 17.63
N ILE A 121 -10.91 -7.47 17.29
CA ILE A 121 -10.29 -8.78 17.04
C ILE A 121 -9.26 -8.67 15.90
N ARG A 122 -9.65 -8.12 14.76
CA ARG A 122 -8.75 -7.94 13.60
C ARG A 122 -7.51 -7.12 13.95
N ARG A 123 -7.65 -6.07 14.75
CA ARG A 123 -6.51 -5.26 15.21
C ARG A 123 -5.63 -6.05 16.17
N SER A 124 -6.21 -6.77 17.12
CA SER A 124 -5.45 -7.58 18.08
C SER A 124 -4.61 -8.65 17.39
N VAL A 125 -5.19 -9.34 16.40
CA VAL A 125 -4.45 -10.31 15.55
C VAL A 125 -3.31 -9.62 14.82
N ALA A 126 -3.57 -8.48 14.19
CA ALA A 126 -2.56 -7.75 13.44
C ALA A 126 -1.40 -7.27 14.31
N TYR A 127 -1.64 -6.94 15.59
CA TYR A 127 -0.61 -6.55 16.56
C TYR A 127 0.03 -7.73 17.30
N SER A 128 -0.47 -8.96 17.11
CA SER A 128 0.12 -10.15 17.73
C SER A 128 1.56 -10.35 17.26
N ARG A 129 2.48 -10.50 18.23
CA ARG A 129 3.88 -10.78 17.92
C ARG A 129 4.02 -12.11 17.17
N GLU A 130 3.30 -13.15 17.58
CA GLU A 130 3.34 -14.47 16.96
C GLU A 130 2.86 -14.44 15.51
N CYS A 131 1.73 -13.75 15.25
CA CYS A 131 1.25 -13.56 13.88
C CYS A 131 2.26 -12.77 13.04
N SER A 132 2.86 -11.73 13.60
CA SER A 132 3.89 -10.93 12.93
C SER A 132 5.15 -11.76 12.65
N GLU A 133 5.62 -12.58 13.59
CA GLU A 133 6.76 -13.49 13.41
C GLU A 133 6.52 -14.51 12.29
N SER A 134 5.29 -15.01 12.18
CA SER A 134 4.91 -15.94 11.11
C SER A 134 4.97 -15.27 9.74
N VAL A 135 4.40 -14.07 9.60
CA VAL A 135 4.46 -13.29 8.34
C VAL A 135 5.90 -12.92 7.98
N VAL A 136 6.71 -12.50 8.97
CA VAL A 136 8.15 -12.24 8.76
C VAL A 136 8.85 -13.48 8.24
N THR A 137 8.64 -14.63 8.89
CA THR A 137 9.28 -15.89 8.51
C THR A 137 8.92 -16.31 7.08
N GLU A 138 7.65 -16.26 6.71
CA GLU A 138 7.22 -16.62 5.36
C GLU A 138 7.72 -15.61 4.31
N SER A 139 7.69 -14.32 4.61
CA SER A 139 8.21 -13.30 3.70
C SER A 139 9.71 -13.46 3.43
N LEU A 140 10.48 -13.84 4.45
CA LEU A 140 11.91 -14.13 4.31
C LEU A 140 12.17 -15.41 3.49
N LYS A 141 11.40 -16.47 3.70
CA LYS A 141 11.48 -17.67 2.85
C LYS A 141 11.24 -17.33 1.38
N LEU A 142 10.24 -16.50 1.10
CA LEU A 142 9.96 -16.03 -0.27
C LEU A 142 11.10 -15.21 -0.84
N LEU A 143 11.70 -14.30 -0.05
CA LEU A 143 12.83 -13.49 -0.45
C LEU A 143 14.03 -14.38 -0.79
N GLU A 144 14.37 -15.32 0.09
CA GLU A 144 15.50 -16.23 -0.09
C GLU A 144 15.30 -17.13 -1.33
N ASN A 145 14.09 -17.65 -1.55
CA ASN A 145 13.79 -18.43 -2.74
C ASN A 145 14.01 -17.61 -4.02
N LYS A 146 13.57 -16.33 -4.03
CA LYS A 146 13.82 -15.44 -5.18
C LYS A 146 15.30 -15.15 -5.40
N ARG A 147 16.08 -14.99 -4.33
CA ARG A 147 17.53 -14.75 -4.40
C ARG A 147 18.33 -15.99 -4.86
N ARG A 148 17.79 -17.20 -4.65
CA ARG A 148 18.44 -18.47 -5.08
C ARG A 148 18.28 -18.78 -6.56
N ASP A 149 17.35 -18.17 -7.27
CA ASP A 149 17.06 -18.44 -8.68
C ASP A 149 18.19 -18.05 -9.65
N GLY A 150 19.40 -17.79 -9.13
CA GLY A 150 20.59 -17.48 -9.92
C GLY A 150 20.59 -16.08 -10.55
N SER A 151 19.53 -15.33 -10.41
CA SER A 151 19.50 -13.94 -10.79
C SER A 151 20.30 -13.12 -9.78
N LYS A 152 21.24 -12.29 -10.25
CA LYS A 152 21.95 -11.33 -9.38
C LYS A 152 21.06 -10.15 -8.94
N VAL A 153 19.73 -10.32 -9.03
CA VAL A 153 18.76 -9.28 -8.70
C VAL A 153 18.67 -9.14 -7.18
N PRO A 154 18.91 -7.96 -6.62
CA PRO A 154 18.86 -7.73 -5.17
C PRO A 154 17.40 -7.58 -4.70
N HIS A 155 16.65 -8.68 -4.80
CA HIS A 155 15.24 -8.72 -4.37
C HIS A 155 15.05 -8.20 -2.94
N LYS A 156 13.94 -7.49 -2.70
CA LYS A 156 13.62 -6.80 -1.45
C LYS A 156 12.17 -7.03 -1.04
N ILE A 157 11.91 -6.81 0.25
CA ILE A 157 10.57 -6.85 0.84
C ILE A 157 10.05 -5.43 1.03
N ILE A 158 8.81 -5.18 0.65
CA ILE A 158 8.02 -4.05 1.13
C ILE A 158 6.97 -4.56 2.10
N ALA A 159 6.92 -3.96 3.29
CA ALA A 159 5.99 -4.34 4.35
C ALA A 159 5.06 -3.18 4.72
N VAL A 160 3.81 -3.48 5.07
CA VAL A 160 2.85 -2.49 5.54
C VAL A 160 2.36 -2.83 6.94
N ALA A 161 2.48 -1.86 7.87
CA ALA A 161 2.09 -1.98 9.26
C ALA A 161 0.84 -1.16 9.62
N CYS A 162 0.23 -1.45 10.78
CA CYS A 162 -0.95 -0.73 11.30
C CYS A 162 -0.62 0.66 11.86
N SER A 163 0.52 0.79 12.53
CA SER A 163 0.98 2.00 13.22
C SER A 163 2.50 2.07 13.22
N ILE A 164 3.04 3.21 13.65
CA ILE A 164 4.50 3.41 13.77
C ILE A 164 5.09 2.42 14.79
N ASP A 165 4.47 2.27 15.95
CA ASP A 165 4.95 1.35 16.98
C ASP A 165 4.94 -0.11 16.48
N HIS A 166 3.90 -0.49 15.74
CA HIS A 166 3.84 -1.81 15.10
C HIS A 166 4.92 -1.98 14.03
N ALA A 167 5.20 -0.93 13.25
CA ALA A 167 6.26 -0.97 12.25
C ALA A 167 7.66 -1.16 12.88
N GLU A 168 7.91 -0.52 14.03
CA GLU A 168 9.15 -0.71 14.79
C GLU A 168 9.27 -2.14 15.35
N GLN A 169 8.17 -2.72 15.85
CA GLN A 169 8.17 -4.13 16.28
C GLN A 169 8.50 -5.06 15.12
N ILE A 170 7.89 -4.85 13.94
CA ILE A 170 8.15 -5.64 12.72
C ILE A 170 9.62 -5.47 12.28
N LYS A 171 10.16 -4.24 12.30
CA LYS A 171 11.57 -3.97 12.03
C LYS A 171 12.46 -4.81 12.93
N GLN A 172 12.18 -4.80 14.22
CA GLN A 172 12.94 -5.58 15.20
C GLN A 172 12.95 -7.08 14.85
N LEU A 173 11.80 -7.65 14.46
CA LEU A 173 11.70 -9.05 14.05
C LEU A 173 12.56 -9.38 12.83
N TYR A 174 12.63 -8.51 11.83
CA TYR A 174 13.51 -8.69 10.66
C TYR A 174 14.99 -8.58 11.07
N VAL A 175 15.32 -7.62 11.92
CA VAL A 175 16.71 -7.42 12.41
C VAL A 175 17.19 -8.61 13.27
N GLU A 176 16.33 -9.14 14.15
CA GLU A 176 16.60 -10.36 14.94
C GLU A 176 16.93 -11.58 14.05
N LYS A 177 16.37 -11.62 12.84
CA LYS A 177 16.66 -12.65 11.83
C LYS A 177 17.85 -12.31 10.91
N GLY A 178 18.58 -11.23 11.20
CA GLY A 178 19.81 -10.83 10.48
C GLY A 178 19.58 -10.03 9.19
N TYR A 179 18.39 -9.48 8.97
CA TYR A 179 18.09 -8.67 7.80
C TYR A 179 18.11 -7.18 8.12
N ARG A 180 18.53 -6.36 7.15
CA ARG A 180 18.60 -4.91 7.28
C ARG A 180 17.23 -4.33 6.94
N ALA A 181 16.55 -3.78 7.93
CA ALA A 181 15.20 -3.27 7.81
C ALA A 181 15.11 -1.84 8.34
N GLU A 182 14.32 -0.99 7.66
CA GLU A 182 14.00 0.36 8.10
C GLU A 182 12.51 0.68 7.99
N VAL A 183 12.07 1.60 8.86
CA VAL A 183 10.68 2.08 8.90
C VAL A 183 10.61 3.46 8.26
N ILE A 184 9.63 3.66 7.36
CA ILE A 184 9.32 4.96 6.78
C ILE A 184 7.88 5.38 7.12
N HIS A 185 7.70 6.62 7.64
CA HIS A 185 6.40 7.14 8.05
C HIS A 185 6.30 8.68 7.98
N SER A 186 5.08 9.22 8.02
CA SER A 186 4.79 10.65 7.80
C SER A 186 5.32 11.60 8.88
N ARG A 187 5.66 11.11 10.06
CA ARG A 187 6.21 11.92 11.14
C ARG A 187 7.72 12.14 11.04
N GLN A 188 8.39 11.45 10.10
CA GLN A 188 9.81 11.68 9.82
C GLN A 188 9.99 12.92 8.96
N THR A 189 11.15 13.58 9.09
CA THR A 189 11.50 14.70 8.23
C THR A 189 11.76 14.23 6.80
N PRO A 190 11.60 15.10 5.78
CA PRO A 190 11.89 14.75 4.39
C PRO A 190 13.32 14.24 4.17
N GLU A 191 14.29 14.75 4.94
CA GLU A 191 15.69 14.34 4.87
C GLU A 191 15.85 12.86 5.28
N VAL A 192 15.27 12.47 6.42
CA VAL A 192 15.29 11.07 6.92
C VAL A 192 14.58 10.14 5.94
N GLN A 193 13.41 10.55 5.42
CA GLN A 193 12.70 9.75 4.43
C GLN A 193 13.52 9.57 3.14
N ASN A 194 14.23 10.60 2.69
CA ASN A 194 15.08 10.53 1.51
C ASN A 194 16.31 9.63 1.76
N GLU A 195 16.90 9.68 2.95
CA GLU A 195 18.00 8.80 3.33
C GLU A 195 17.57 7.32 3.27
N ILE A 196 16.43 6.97 3.86
CA ILE A 196 15.88 5.61 3.82
C ILE A 196 15.63 5.16 2.37
N LYS A 197 15.07 6.04 1.51
CA LYS A 197 14.85 5.74 0.09
C LYS A 197 16.17 5.48 -0.64
N GLN A 198 17.19 6.30 -0.39
CA GLN A 198 18.53 6.09 -0.95
C GLN A 198 19.16 4.79 -0.45
N ASP A 199 18.94 4.41 0.81
CA ASP A 199 19.46 3.15 1.37
C ASP A 199 18.84 1.93 0.71
N ILE A 200 17.55 1.98 0.36
CA ILE A 200 16.94 0.89 -0.39
C ILE A 200 17.43 0.86 -1.84
N GLU A 201 17.58 2.01 -2.48
CA GLU A 201 18.10 2.14 -3.86
C GLU A 201 19.54 1.67 -3.96
N ASN A 202 20.38 2.02 -2.99
CA ASN A 202 21.78 1.61 -2.91
C ASN A 202 21.97 0.18 -2.36
N HIS A 203 20.92 -0.59 -2.22
CA HIS A 203 20.93 -1.98 -1.73
C HIS A 203 21.50 -2.16 -0.32
N ARG A 204 21.44 -1.11 0.51
CA ARG A 204 21.83 -1.15 1.92
C ARG A 204 20.73 -1.71 2.82
N LEU A 205 19.49 -1.78 2.33
CA LEU A 205 18.34 -2.37 3.02
C LEU A 205 17.79 -3.57 2.24
N ASP A 206 17.29 -4.53 2.98
CA ASP A 206 16.59 -5.72 2.48
C ASP A 206 15.07 -5.55 2.59
N VAL A 207 14.61 -4.82 3.61
CA VAL A 207 13.20 -4.62 3.95
C VAL A 207 12.91 -3.15 4.21
N ILE A 208 11.82 -2.65 3.63
CA ILE A 208 11.25 -1.35 3.96
C ILE A 208 9.85 -1.55 4.53
N ILE A 209 9.61 -1.03 5.74
CA ILE A 209 8.32 -1.13 6.43
C ILE A 209 7.68 0.26 6.42
N HIS A 210 6.45 0.37 5.95
CA HIS A 210 5.77 1.65 5.90
C HIS A 210 4.44 1.66 6.66
N VAL A 211 4.06 2.86 7.14
CA VAL A 211 2.76 3.14 7.76
C VAL A 211 2.07 4.19 6.91
N ALA A 212 1.11 3.77 6.09
CA ALA A 212 0.27 4.64 5.24
C ALA A 212 1.01 5.63 4.31
N MET A 213 2.35 5.53 4.20
CA MET A 213 3.19 6.57 3.60
C MET A 213 3.73 6.29 2.21
N LEU A 214 3.93 5.04 1.86
CA LEU A 214 4.34 4.73 0.49
C LEU A 214 3.10 4.77 -0.41
N GLY A 215 2.42 5.92 -0.34
CA GLY A 215 1.45 6.36 -1.29
C GLY A 215 2.09 6.53 -2.66
N GLU A 216 1.48 7.31 -3.50
CA GLU A 216 1.92 7.60 -4.86
C GLU A 216 3.40 7.99 -4.94
N GLY A 217 4.10 7.48 -5.94
CA GLY A 217 5.42 7.97 -6.34
C GLY A 217 6.66 7.25 -5.80
N TYR A 218 6.56 6.22 -4.94
CA TYR A 218 7.72 5.38 -4.64
C TYR A 218 7.70 4.12 -5.50
N ASP A 219 8.67 4.00 -6.38
CA ASP A 219 8.84 2.90 -7.30
C ASP A 219 10.25 2.31 -7.16
N HIS A 220 10.34 0.99 -6.97
CA HIS A 220 11.62 0.31 -6.95
C HIS A 220 11.48 -1.08 -7.59
N PRO A 221 12.20 -1.37 -8.70
CA PRO A 221 11.99 -2.58 -9.50
C PRO A 221 12.30 -3.88 -8.75
N TYR A 222 13.10 -3.82 -7.68
CA TYR A 222 13.50 -5.00 -6.91
C TYR A 222 12.58 -5.31 -5.72
N LEU A 223 11.52 -4.54 -5.49
CA LEU A 223 10.46 -4.91 -4.56
C LEU A 223 9.73 -6.12 -5.14
N SER A 224 9.91 -7.28 -4.52
CA SER A 224 9.46 -8.57 -5.09
C SER A 224 8.61 -9.38 -4.12
N VAL A 225 8.61 -9.01 -2.86
CA VAL A 225 7.79 -9.60 -1.80
C VAL A 225 7.02 -8.49 -1.11
N ALA A 226 5.70 -8.66 -1.02
CA ALA A 226 4.81 -7.80 -0.23
C ALA A 226 4.43 -8.52 1.07
N ALA A 227 4.79 -7.96 2.22
CA ALA A 227 4.44 -8.47 3.54
C ALA A 227 3.34 -7.60 4.16
N ILE A 228 2.18 -8.18 4.43
CA ILE A 228 0.99 -7.46 4.88
C ILE A 228 0.74 -7.78 6.36
N PHE A 229 0.91 -6.77 7.23
CA PHE A 229 0.73 -6.86 8.67
C PHE A 229 -0.49 -6.07 9.15
N ARG A 230 -1.36 -5.65 8.23
CA ARG A 230 -2.57 -4.89 8.56
C ARG A 230 -3.75 -5.37 7.73
N PRO A 231 -4.97 -5.38 8.29
CA PRO A 231 -6.16 -5.58 7.49
C PRO A 231 -6.36 -4.37 6.54
N PHE A 232 -6.70 -4.64 5.29
CA PHE A 232 -7.20 -3.63 4.38
C PHE A 232 -8.73 -3.65 4.43
N ARG A 233 -9.34 -2.50 4.68
CA ARG A 233 -10.80 -2.37 4.71
C ARG A 233 -11.40 -2.16 3.31
N ASN A 234 -10.58 -1.64 2.38
CA ASN A 234 -10.98 -1.30 1.02
C ASN A 234 -9.98 -1.87 0.02
N GLU A 235 -10.44 -2.21 -1.17
CA GLU A 235 -9.61 -2.74 -2.25
C GLU A 235 -8.54 -1.74 -2.73
N LEU A 236 -8.90 -0.46 -2.86
CA LEU A 236 -8.01 0.56 -3.42
C LEU A 236 -6.63 0.65 -2.72
N PRO A 237 -6.51 0.80 -1.39
CA PRO A 237 -5.21 0.81 -0.73
C PRO A 237 -4.45 -0.51 -0.86
N TYR A 238 -5.16 -1.64 -0.95
CA TYR A 238 -4.57 -2.96 -1.18
C TYR A 238 -3.99 -3.05 -2.59
N GLU A 239 -4.75 -2.69 -3.62
CA GLU A 239 -4.31 -2.70 -5.02
C GLU A 239 -3.12 -1.76 -5.23
N GLN A 240 -3.15 -0.56 -4.66
CA GLN A 240 -2.03 0.38 -4.70
C GLN A 240 -0.77 -0.17 -4.03
N PHE A 241 -0.91 -0.89 -2.93
CA PHE A 241 0.21 -1.53 -2.25
C PHE A 241 0.79 -2.68 -3.08
N ILE A 242 -0.06 -3.59 -3.57
CA ILE A 242 0.36 -4.72 -4.41
C ILE A 242 0.96 -4.24 -5.74
N GLY A 243 0.40 -3.19 -6.32
CA GLY A 243 0.90 -2.59 -7.56
C GLY A 243 2.39 -2.25 -7.53
N ARG A 244 2.97 -1.99 -6.35
CA ARG A 244 4.40 -1.68 -6.18
C ARG A 244 5.31 -2.88 -6.39
N VAL A 245 4.87 -4.09 -6.01
CA VAL A 245 5.66 -5.32 -6.22
C VAL A 245 5.48 -5.90 -7.62
N LEU A 246 4.43 -5.46 -8.32
CA LEU A 246 4.13 -5.92 -9.69
C LEU A 246 4.95 -5.21 -10.77
N ARG A 247 5.57 -4.07 -10.48
CA ARG A 247 6.38 -3.32 -11.46
C ARG A 247 7.63 -4.11 -11.87
N VAL A 248 7.93 -4.05 -13.17
CA VAL A 248 9.10 -4.71 -13.81
C VAL A 248 10.30 -3.79 -13.78
#